data_37013556e8a1c55094eb260d6634abd6
#
_entry.id   37013556e8a1c55094eb260d6634abd6
#
_cell.length_a   1.000
_cell.length_b   1.000
_cell.length_c   1.000
_cell.angle_alpha   90.00
_cell.angle_beta   90.00
_cell.angle_gamma   90.00
#
_symmetry.space_group_name_H-M   'P 1'
#
loop_
_entity.id
_entity.type
_entity.pdbx_description
1 polymer ?
#
loop_
_entity_poly.entity_id
_entity_poly.type
_entity_poly.pdbx_seq_one_letter_code
_entity_poly.pdbx_strand_id
1 'polypeptide(L)'
;MPFASALVPLWNRDAEWRRRIAMVEAAESFVYLSTFYLEHDAYGLAMLDALEAAQRRGIAVSLLIDSFGQGLGGVLMSEEHRAALERRFELIRSCGGSVQFYTPPRFAQRLLGGGHHIKIQLSEAGEAIYGSSNITRSSFAGWNEYSVALRGPVILSLMDTLEALGVKIDSNHRRALASIAQAEHADLDIDYRFFDPNHHSGFLGPLFWPGQNSVTEWMIELLDNARESVLITSFYFKPTRWLMKAVLRAARRGVRIEVFHSHRDALPSTDLAWIAAAAGFGKLLRAGVTIYENRHGEHSKLVLVDDRLAVFGSYNFEDAAHDRLSEAMMASTDVRAVQPVREIFAELRGHPDNVRVERHWFRDLPIALRLRIIRYARFKWWM
;
A
#
# COMPACT_ATOMS: atom_id res chain seq x y z
N MET A 1 -9.17 -20.09 3.36
CA MET A 1 -8.03 -19.16 3.43
C MET A 1 -6.97 -19.65 2.46
N PRO A 2 -6.32 -18.80 1.67
CA PRO A 2 -5.19 -19.22 0.87
C PRO A 2 -3.98 -19.51 1.76
N PHE A 3 -3.10 -20.38 1.27
CA PHE A 3 -1.85 -20.72 1.92
C PHE A 3 -0.68 -20.22 1.07
N ALA A 4 0.47 -19.97 1.71
CA ALA A 4 1.73 -19.75 1.04
C ALA A 4 2.67 -20.93 1.33
N SER A 5 3.53 -21.27 0.37
CA SER A 5 4.64 -22.18 0.54
C SER A 5 5.90 -21.47 1.02
N ALA A 6 6.02 -20.18 0.68
CA ALA A 6 7.10 -19.32 1.15
C ALA A 6 6.61 -17.86 1.30
N LEU A 7 7.21 -17.17 2.26
CA LEU A 7 7.10 -15.74 2.47
C LEU A 7 8.49 -15.18 2.79
N VAL A 8 8.98 -14.26 1.97
CA VAL A 8 10.25 -13.58 2.17
C VAL A 8 9.98 -12.09 2.39
N PRO A 9 10.26 -11.55 3.58
CA PRO A 9 10.11 -10.14 3.88
C PRO A 9 11.08 -9.29 3.07
N LEU A 10 10.60 -8.16 2.54
CA LEU A 10 11.37 -7.24 1.73
C LEU A 10 11.33 -5.83 2.37
N TRP A 11 12.02 -5.68 3.51
CA TRP A 11 12.21 -4.38 4.20
C TRP A 11 13.41 -3.61 3.64
N ASN A 12 14.48 -4.32 3.27
CA ASN A 12 15.63 -3.69 2.63
C ASN A 12 15.29 -3.25 1.21
N ARG A 13 15.38 -1.94 0.96
CA ARG A 13 14.96 -1.33 -0.31
C ARG A 13 15.75 -1.80 -1.52
N ASP A 14 17.07 -1.94 -1.37
CA ASP A 14 17.93 -2.45 -2.45
C ASP A 14 17.66 -3.92 -2.75
N ALA A 15 17.40 -4.73 -1.74
CA ALA A 15 17.07 -6.14 -1.91
C ALA A 15 15.72 -6.30 -2.63
N GLU A 16 14.71 -5.52 -2.27
CA GLU A 16 13.42 -5.52 -2.98
C GLU A 16 13.60 -5.11 -4.43
N TRP A 17 14.30 -4.00 -4.68
CA TRP A 17 14.52 -3.51 -6.03
C TRP A 17 15.21 -4.53 -6.93
N ARG A 18 16.33 -5.10 -6.45
CA ARG A 18 17.05 -6.15 -7.19
C ARG A 18 16.17 -7.35 -7.48
N ARG A 19 15.34 -7.78 -6.52
CA ARG A 19 14.43 -8.90 -6.72
C ARG A 19 13.35 -8.60 -7.77
N ARG A 20 12.81 -7.38 -7.79
CA ARG A 20 11.84 -6.95 -8.81
C ARG A 20 12.42 -6.98 -10.21
N ILE A 21 13.61 -6.42 -10.38
CA ILE A 21 14.31 -6.44 -11.69
C ILE A 21 14.67 -7.85 -12.09
N ALA A 22 15.26 -8.64 -11.19
CA ALA A 22 15.62 -10.05 -11.46
C ALA A 22 14.40 -10.90 -11.87
N MET A 23 13.22 -10.66 -11.28
CA MET A 23 11.98 -11.36 -11.69
C MET A 23 11.62 -11.05 -13.15
N VAL A 24 11.77 -9.80 -13.61
CA VAL A 24 11.50 -9.41 -15.00
C VAL A 24 12.56 -9.97 -15.96
N GLU A 25 13.82 -9.90 -15.55
CA GLU A 25 14.95 -10.41 -16.37
C GLU A 25 14.91 -11.92 -16.53
N ALA A 26 14.52 -12.66 -15.50
CA ALA A 26 14.42 -14.10 -15.50
C ALA A 26 13.12 -14.65 -16.10
N ALA A 27 12.14 -13.79 -16.41
CA ALA A 27 10.87 -14.22 -16.96
C ALA A 27 11.05 -14.89 -18.33
N GLU A 28 10.37 -16.03 -18.53
CA GLU A 28 10.41 -16.83 -19.74
C GLU A 28 9.08 -16.81 -20.52
N SER A 29 7.98 -16.43 -19.87
CA SER A 29 6.66 -16.48 -20.48
C SER A 29 5.83 -15.22 -20.23
N PHE A 30 5.74 -14.73 -19.01
CA PHE A 30 4.96 -13.54 -18.71
C PHE A 30 5.39 -12.78 -17.46
N VAL A 31 5.08 -11.48 -17.44
CA VAL A 31 5.17 -10.60 -16.27
C VAL A 31 3.89 -9.78 -16.16
N TYR A 32 3.24 -9.81 -15.00
CA TYR A 32 2.15 -8.91 -14.63
C TYR A 32 2.64 -7.98 -13.54
N LEU A 33 2.45 -6.67 -13.73
CA LEU A 33 2.85 -5.63 -12.79
C LEU A 33 1.69 -4.65 -12.58
N SER A 34 1.28 -4.40 -11.34
CA SER A 34 0.40 -3.29 -10.99
C SER A 34 1.09 -2.32 -10.05
N THR A 35 0.84 -1.02 -10.23
CA THR A 35 1.36 0.05 -9.37
C THR A 35 0.37 1.21 -9.31
N PHE A 36 0.39 1.98 -8.22
CA PHE A 36 -0.43 3.18 -8.12
C PHE A 36 0.11 4.29 -9.04
N TYR A 37 1.43 4.44 -9.09
CA TYR A 37 2.10 5.31 -10.05
C TYR A 37 3.55 4.87 -10.31
N LEU A 38 4.08 5.35 -11.44
CA LEU A 38 5.45 5.17 -11.88
C LEU A 38 6.01 6.54 -12.29
N GLU A 39 7.20 6.88 -11.84
CA GLU A 39 7.81 8.18 -12.11
C GLU A 39 8.91 8.09 -13.18
N HIS A 40 9.19 9.24 -13.83
CA HIS A 40 10.33 9.39 -14.75
C HIS A 40 11.60 9.64 -13.93
N ASP A 41 12.03 8.63 -13.20
CA ASP A 41 13.25 8.61 -12.41
C ASP A 41 14.08 7.36 -12.72
N ALA A 42 15.21 7.20 -12.05
CA ALA A 42 16.11 6.07 -12.31
C ALA A 42 15.41 4.71 -12.12
N TYR A 43 14.50 4.57 -11.17
CA TYR A 43 13.79 3.33 -10.89
C TYR A 43 12.66 3.08 -11.89
N GLY A 44 11.85 4.10 -12.18
CA GLY A 44 10.81 3.99 -13.20
C GLY A 44 11.37 3.65 -14.58
N LEU A 45 12.45 4.34 -14.98
CA LEU A 45 13.12 4.09 -16.27
C LEU A 45 13.75 2.70 -16.30
N ALA A 46 14.46 2.26 -15.27
CA ALA A 46 15.06 0.94 -15.23
C ALA A 46 14.02 -0.19 -15.26
N MET A 47 12.85 -0.02 -14.60
CA MET A 47 11.75 -0.98 -14.71
C MET A 47 11.20 -1.04 -16.14
N LEU A 48 10.99 0.10 -16.80
CA LEU A 48 10.53 0.14 -18.18
C LEU A 48 11.56 -0.48 -19.13
N ASP A 49 12.86 -0.24 -18.92
CA ASP A 49 13.93 -0.88 -19.69
C ASP A 49 13.89 -2.41 -19.56
N ALA A 50 13.71 -2.92 -18.34
CA ALA A 50 13.60 -4.35 -18.09
C ALA A 50 12.35 -4.96 -18.75
N LEU A 51 11.18 -4.30 -18.67
CA LEU A 51 9.93 -4.75 -19.29
C LEU A 51 10.04 -4.75 -20.82
N GLU A 52 10.63 -3.73 -21.43
CA GLU A 52 10.87 -3.67 -22.88
C GLU A 52 11.85 -4.75 -23.33
N ALA A 53 12.91 -4.99 -22.55
CA ALA A 53 13.85 -6.08 -22.84
C ALA A 53 13.19 -7.46 -22.74
N ALA A 54 12.33 -7.69 -21.73
CA ALA A 54 11.54 -8.91 -21.62
C ALA A 54 10.64 -9.09 -22.85
N GLN A 55 9.96 -8.03 -23.27
CA GLN A 55 9.07 -8.08 -24.42
C GLN A 55 9.82 -8.39 -25.74
N ARG A 56 11.02 -7.86 -25.94
CA ARG A 56 11.87 -8.21 -27.09
C ARG A 56 12.29 -9.69 -27.10
N ARG A 57 12.29 -10.35 -25.93
CA ARG A 57 12.48 -11.81 -25.82
C ARG A 57 11.21 -12.61 -26.11
N GLY A 58 10.07 -11.95 -26.37
CA GLY A 58 8.77 -12.60 -26.61
C GLY A 58 7.95 -12.84 -25.36
N ILE A 59 8.35 -12.26 -24.21
CA ILE A 59 7.63 -12.40 -22.95
C ILE A 59 6.37 -11.51 -22.94
N ALA A 60 5.24 -12.06 -22.51
CA ALA A 60 4.01 -11.31 -22.38
C ALA A 60 4.11 -10.32 -21.18
N VAL A 61 4.10 -9.03 -21.47
CA VAL A 61 4.19 -7.97 -20.48
C VAL A 61 2.82 -7.31 -20.29
N SER A 62 2.35 -7.21 -19.05
CA SER A 62 1.14 -6.48 -18.68
C SER A 62 1.43 -5.53 -17.50
N LEU A 63 1.25 -4.24 -17.75
CA LEU A 63 1.43 -3.16 -16.77
C LEU A 63 0.08 -2.47 -16.51
N LEU A 64 -0.39 -2.49 -15.27
CA LEU A 64 -1.56 -1.75 -14.79
C LEU A 64 -1.11 -0.60 -13.91
N ILE A 65 -1.51 0.62 -14.29
CA ILE A 65 -1.22 1.84 -13.53
C ILE A 65 -2.55 2.49 -13.12
N ASP A 66 -2.62 3.04 -11.94
CA ASP A 66 -3.80 3.81 -11.54
C ASP A 66 -3.82 5.18 -12.21
N SER A 67 -4.95 5.59 -12.82
CA SER A 67 -5.07 6.89 -13.50
C SER A 67 -4.97 8.07 -12.54
N PHE A 68 -5.60 7.96 -11.37
CA PHE A 68 -5.57 9.02 -10.37
C PHE A 68 -4.18 9.10 -9.71
N GLY A 69 -3.62 7.96 -9.36
CA GLY A 69 -2.26 7.86 -8.80
C GLY A 69 -1.22 8.42 -9.75
N GLN A 70 -1.27 8.04 -11.03
CA GLN A 70 -0.35 8.57 -12.04
C GLN A 70 -0.51 10.08 -12.24
N GLY A 71 -1.74 10.60 -12.12
CA GLY A 71 -2.00 12.04 -12.12
C GLY A 71 -1.36 12.75 -10.92
N LEU A 72 -1.42 12.15 -9.71
CA LEU A 72 -0.77 12.69 -8.52
C LEU A 72 0.76 12.66 -8.63
N GLY A 73 1.36 11.55 -9.04
CA GLY A 73 2.79 11.45 -9.33
C GLY A 73 3.20 12.42 -10.44
N GLY A 74 2.36 12.60 -11.45
CA GLY A 74 2.57 13.55 -12.54
C GLY A 74 2.62 15.02 -12.11
N VAL A 75 2.01 15.39 -10.99
CA VAL A 75 2.13 16.77 -10.45
C VAL A 75 3.58 17.10 -10.08
N LEU A 76 4.37 16.09 -9.71
CA LEU A 76 5.77 16.23 -9.34
C LEU A 76 6.72 16.15 -10.56
N MET A 77 6.21 15.69 -11.71
CA MET A 77 6.96 15.55 -12.95
C MET A 77 6.73 16.75 -13.89
N SER A 78 7.78 17.15 -14.62
CA SER A 78 7.65 18.12 -15.71
C SER A 78 6.79 17.55 -16.85
N GLU A 79 6.26 18.42 -17.71
CA GLU A 79 5.53 17.96 -18.92
C GLU A 79 6.40 17.11 -19.82
N GLU A 80 7.69 17.44 -19.95
CA GLU A 80 8.66 16.66 -20.72
C GLU A 80 8.80 15.24 -20.16
N HIS A 81 8.91 15.08 -18.84
CA HIS A 81 9.00 13.78 -18.18
C HIS A 81 7.73 12.97 -18.37
N ARG A 82 6.54 13.58 -18.25
CA ARG A 82 5.26 12.90 -18.53
C ARG A 82 5.18 12.41 -19.99
N ALA A 83 5.55 13.28 -20.94
CA ALA A 83 5.56 12.92 -22.35
C ALA A 83 6.61 11.83 -22.65
N ALA A 84 7.73 11.81 -21.96
CA ALA A 84 8.73 10.76 -22.08
C ALA A 84 8.20 9.41 -21.58
N LEU A 85 7.51 9.36 -20.43
CA LEU A 85 6.86 8.14 -19.94
C LEU A 85 5.80 7.63 -20.93
N GLU A 86 4.95 8.53 -21.45
CA GLU A 86 3.90 8.13 -22.38
C GLU A 86 4.49 7.50 -23.67
N ARG A 87 5.58 8.05 -24.20
CA ARG A 87 6.30 7.43 -25.32
C ARG A 87 6.79 6.03 -25.00
N ARG A 88 7.25 5.77 -23.77
CA ARG A 88 7.68 4.44 -23.32
C ARG A 88 6.49 3.48 -23.18
N PHE A 89 5.36 3.95 -22.69
CA PHE A 89 4.14 3.16 -22.62
C PHE A 89 3.64 2.79 -24.02
N GLU A 90 3.67 3.73 -24.97
CA GLU A 90 3.32 3.45 -26.38
C GLU A 90 4.30 2.47 -27.03
N LEU A 91 5.57 2.54 -26.71
CA LEU A 91 6.55 1.57 -27.19
C LEU A 91 6.21 0.15 -26.72
N ILE A 92 5.89 -0.04 -25.43
CA ILE A 92 5.45 -1.34 -24.91
C ILE A 92 4.19 -1.81 -25.63
N ARG A 93 3.19 -0.95 -25.84
CA ARG A 93 1.94 -1.30 -26.56
C ARG A 93 2.22 -1.67 -28.03
N SER A 94 3.04 -0.91 -28.74
CA SER A 94 3.36 -1.16 -30.14
C SER A 94 4.11 -2.47 -30.37
N CYS A 95 4.81 -2.96 -29.35
CA CYS A 95 5.49 -4.25 -29.38
C CYS A 95 4.60 -5.41 -28.88
N GLY A 96 3.31 -5.20 -28.66
CA GLY A 96 2.34 -6.24 -28.28
C GLY A 96 2.15 -6.42 -26.76
N GLY A 97 2.78 -5.59 -25.91
CA GLY A 97 2.52 -5.56 -24.48
C GLY A 97 1.24 -4.81 -24.12
N SER A 98 0.78 -4.99 -22.90
CA SER A 98 -0.39 -4.30 -22.37
C SER A 98 0.05 -3.24 -21.37
N VAL A 99 -0.27 -1.97 -21.61
CA VAL A 99 -0.20 -0.91 -20.60
C VAL A 99 -1.59 -0.33 -20.45
N GLN A 100 -2.18 -0.55 -19.29
CA GLN A 100 -3.54 -0.16 -18.96
C GLN A 100 -3.52 0.86 -17.83
N PHE A 101 -4.44 1.84 -17.92
CA PHE A 101 -4.70 2.77 -16.84
C PHE A 101 -6.04 2.43 -16.20
N TYR A 102 -6.01 2.01 -14.93
CA TYR A 102 -7.22 1.80 -14.18
C TYR A 102 -7.97 3.11 -14.00
N THR A 103 -9.23 3.11 -14.34
CA THR A 103 -10.12 4.25 -14.15
C THR A 103 -11.44 3.73 -13.58
N PRO A 104 -11.91 4.26 -12.45
CA PRO A 104 -13.20 3.84 -11.89
C PRO A 104 -14.32 3.91 -12.92
N PRO A 105 -15.23 2.92 -12.96
CA PRO A 105 -16.29 2.88 -13.97
C PRO A 105 -17.28 4.04 -13.86
N ARG A 106 -17.47 4.58 -12.65
CA ARG A 106 -18.46 5.62 -12.39
C ARG A 106 -17.83 7.01 -12.37
N PHE A 107 -18.48 7.96 -13.04
CA PHE A 107 -18.03 9.36 -13.10
C PHE A 107 -17.82 10.00 -11.72
N ALA A 108 -18.76 9.80 -10.80
CA ALA A 108 -18.63 10.34 -9.45
C ALA A 108 -17.38 9.85 -8.71
N GLN A 109 -17.03 8.60 -8.86
CA GLN A 109 -15.81 8.03 -8.25
C GLN A 109 -14.55 8.63 -8.86
N ARG A 110 -14.51 8.83 -10.20
CA ARG A 110 -13.40 9.51 -10.87
C ARG A 110 -13.23 10.94 -10.34
N LEU A 111 -14.33 11.67 -10.19
CA LEU A 111 -14.32 13.05 -9.68
C LEU A 111 -13.84 13.12 -8.22
N LEU A 112 -14.14 12.10 -7.42
CA LEU A 112 -13.73 12.01 -6.02
C LEU A 112 -12.33 11.43 -5.81
N GLY A 113 -11.60 11.11 -6.87
CA GLY A 113 -10.25 10.52 -6.78
C GLY A 113 -10.28 9.03 -6.46
N GLY A 114 -11.26 8.30 -6.99
CA GLY A 114 -11.29 6.84 -6.94
C GLY A 114 -10.18 6.23 -7.79
N GLY A 115 -9.69 5.06 -7.38
CA GLY A 115 -8.60 4.37 -8.05
C GLY A 115 -8.29 3.03 -7.42
N HIS A 116 -7.17 2.42 -7.79
CA HIS A 116 -6.61 1.26 -7.10
C HIS A 116 -5.25 1.60 -6.46
N HIS A 117 -5.01 1.10 -5.27
CA HIS A 117 -3.76 1.36 -4.53
C HIS A 117 -2.93 0.07 -4.32
N ILE A 118 -3.18 -0.96 -5.11
CA ILE A 118 -2.60 -2.30 -4.96
C ILE A 118 -1.36 -2.43 -5.84
N LYS A 119 -0.28 -2.95 -5.27
CA LYS A 119 1.00 -3.16 -5.95
C LYS A 119 1.32 -4.64 -5.94
N ILE A 120 1.27 -5.25 -7.12
CA ILE A 120 1.56 -6.67 -7.35
C ILE A 120 2.53 -6.77 -8.52
N GLN A 121 3.53 -7.62 -8.38
CA GLN A 121 4.37 -8.07 -9.49
C GLN A 121 4.45 -9.58 -9.43
N LEU A 122 4.19 -10.27 -10.54
CA LEU A 122 4.25 -11.72 -10.61
C LEU A 122 4.71 -12.20 -11.98
N SER A 123 5.31 -13.39 -12.01
CA SER A 123 5.76 -14.07 -13.23
C SER A 123 5.41 -15.56 -13.19
N GLU A 124 5.64 -16.26 -14.30
CA GLU A 124 5.42 -17.71 -14.42
C GLU A 124 6.25 -18.55 -13.44
N ALA A 125 7.31 -18.00 -12.88
CA ALA A 125 8.15 -18.71 -11.89
C ALA A 125 7.40 -19.09 -10.59
N GLY A 126 6.12 -18.74 -10.47
CA GLY A 126 5.32 -19.01 -9.29
C GLY A 126 5.71 -18.15 -8.08
N GLU A 127 6.26 -16.97 -8.33
CA GLU A 127 6.57 -15.97 -7.32
C GLU A 127 5.78 -14.69 -7.57
N ALA A 128 5.28 -14.09 -6.49
CA ALA A 128 4.68 -12.76 -6.52
C ALA A 128 5.33 -11.84 -5.48
N ILE A 129 5.56 -10.58 -5.85
CA ILE A 129 5.94 -9.52 -4.90
C ILE A 129 4.69 -8.66 -4.67
N TYR A 130 4.31 -8.49 -3.40
CA TYR A 130 3.15 -7.75 -2.98
C TYR A 130 3.48 -6.85 -1.79
N GLY A 131 2.97 -5.62 -1.76
CA GLY A 131 3.20 -4.72 -0.64
C GLY A 131 2.90 -3.25 -0.92
N SER A 132 3.71 -2.36 -0.35
CA SER A 132 3.46 -0.93 -0.34
C SER A 132 4.21 -0.13 -1.41
N SER A 133 5.29 -0.68 -2.01
CA SER A 133 6.22 0.03 -2.87
C SER A 133 5.66 0.35 -4.26
N ASN A 134 5.65 1.63 -4.64
CA ASN A 134 5.46 2.08 -6.01
C ASN A 134 6.79 1.98 -6.81
N ILE A 135 6.74 2.22 -8.11
CA ILE A 135 7.94 2.18 -8.97
C ILE A 135 8.53 3.59 -9.08
N THR A 136 9.17 4.03 -8.00
CA THR A 136 9.68 5.39 -7.85
C THR A 136 10.92 5.43 -6.97
N ARG A 137 11.71 6.51 -7.12
CA ARG A 137 12.84 6.77 -6.25
C ARG A 137 12.43 6.90 -4.78
N SER A 138 11.29 7.51 -4.50
CA SER A 138 10.80 7.63 -3.13
C SER A 138 10.63 6.27 -2.46
N SER A 139 10.08 5.27 -3.15
CA SER A 139 9.90 3.93 -2.60
C SER A 139 11.19 3.14 -2.40
N PHE A 140 12.22 3.35 -3.25
CA PHE A 140 13.44 2.52 -3.21
C PHE A 140 14.68 3.23 -2.64
N ALA A 141 14.66 4.56 -2.51
CA ALA A 141 15.77 5.34 -1.97
C ALA A 141 15.34 6.46 -1.01
N GLY A 142 14.06 6.57 -0.71
CA GLY A 142 13.51 7.65 0.11
C GLY A 142 12.79 7.14 1.36
N TRP A 143 11.74 6.39 1.20
CA TRP A 143 10.82 6.02 2.28
C TRP A 143 11.05 4.61 2.82
N ASN A 144 10.58 4.37 4.04
CA ASN A 144 10.35 3.02 4.53
C ASN A 144 9.16 2.41 3.81
N GLU A 145 9.37 1.25 3.24
CA GLU A 145 8.35 0.47 2.55
C GLU A 145 8.43 -0.97 3.02
N TYR A 146 7.33 -1.70 2.92
CA TYR A 146 7.32 -3.12 3.18
C TYR A 146 6.62 -3.88 2.07
N SER A 147 7.30 -4.87 1.53
CA SER A 147 6.75 -5.84 0.60
C SER A 147 7.12 -7.25 1.05
N VAL A 148 6.48 -8.23 0.46
CA VAL A 148 6.79 -9.65 0.63
C VAL A 148 6.92 -10.32 -0.73
N ALA A 149 7.87 -11.23 -0.88
CA ALA A 149 7.86 -12.18 -1.96
C ALA A 149 7.17 -13.46 -1.50
N LEU A 150 6.18 -13.90 -2.23
CA LEU A 150 5.27 -14.99 -1.90
C LEU A 150 5.33 -16.09 -2.96
N ARG A 151 5.14 -17.34 -2.52
CA ARG A 151 4.93 -18.50 -3.38
C ARG A 151 3.71 -19.30 -2.88
N GLY A 152 3.20 -20.21 -3.72
CA GLY A 152 2.11 -21.10 -3.36
C GLY A 152 0.71 -20.57 -3.73
N PRO A 153 -0.37 -21.19 -3.21
CA PRO A 153 -1.75 -20.92 -3.60
C PRO A 153 -2.21 -19.46 -3.47
N VAL A 154 -1.62 -18.70 -2.55
CA VAL A 154 -1.93 -17.26 -2.36
C VAL A 154 -1.74 -16.42 -3.62
N ILE A 155 -0.86 -16.84 -4.54
CA ILE A 155 -0.61 -16.14 -5.81
C ILE A 155 -1.87 -16.10 -6.67
N LEU A 156 -2.70 -17.13 -6.62
CA LEU A 156 -3.96 -17.17 -7.37
C LEU A 156 -4.93 -16.08 -6.88
N SER A 157 -4.96 -15.80 -5.58
CA SER A 157 -5.75 -14.68 -5.04
C SER A 157 -5.23 -13.33 -5.51
N LEU A 158 -3.91 -13.17 -5.70
CA LEU A 158 -3.32 -11.96 -6.28
C LEU A 158 -3.66 -11.83 -7.78
N MET A 159 -3.70 -12.95 -8.52
CA MET A 159 -4.19 -12.95 -9.91
C MET A 159 -5.67 -12.57 -10.00
N ASP A 160 -6.53 -13.12 -9.12
CA ASP A 160 -7.94 -12.76 -9.04
C ASP A 160 -8.14 -11.26 -8.78
N THR A 161 -7.27 -10.68 -7.96
CA THR A 161 -7.26 -9.23 -7.71
C THR A 161 -6.88 -8.44 -8.96
N LEU A 162 -5.86 -8.86 -9.72
CA LEU A 162 -5.50 -8.20 -10.99
C LEU A 162 -6.64 -8.28 -12.00
N GLU A 163 -7.32 -9.42 -12.11
CA GLU A 163 -8.52 -9.56 -12.98
C GLU A 163 -9.67 -8.66 -12.52
N ALA A 164 -9.94 -8.59 -11.22
CA ALA A 164 -10.95 -7.70 -10.66
C ALA A 164 -10.65 -6.22 -10.96
N LEU A 165 -9.37 -5.85 -11.06
CA LEU A 165 -8.90 -4.52 -11.48
C LEU A 165 -8.88 -4.35 -13.01
N GLY A 166 -9.33 -5.33 -13.78
CA GLY A 166 -9.48 -5.25 -15.24
C GLY A 166 -8.28 -5.73 -16.06
N VAL A 167 -7.27 -6.32 -15.43
CA VAL A 167 -6.17 -6.98 -16.17
C VAL A 167 -6.69 -8.24 -16.83
N LYS A 168 -6.45 -8.36 -18.14
CA LYS A 168 -6.77 -9.60 -18.86
C LYS A 168 -5.67 -10.64 -18.60
N ILE A 169 -5.98 -11.63 -17.80
CA ILE A 169 -5.08 -12.76 -17.54
C ILE A 169 -5.31 -13.84 -18.61
N ASP A 170 -4.24 -14.28 -19.25
CA ASP A 170 -4.31 -15.41 -20.17
C ASP A 170 -4.61 -16.71 -19.41
N SER A 171 -5.53 -17.50 -19.92
CA SER A 171 -5.97 -18.75 -19.29
C SER A 171 -4.85 -19.80 -19.18
N ASN A 172 -3.84 -19.76 -20.07
CA ASN A 172 -2.67 -20.65 -19.99
C ASN A 172 -1.75 -20.18 -18.86
N HIS A 173 -1.54 -18.86 -18.70
CA HIS A 173 -0.77 -18.30 -17.58
C HIS A 173 -1.40 -18.67 -16.24
N ARG A 174 -2.73 -18.54 -16.13
CA ARG A 174 -3.46 -18.96 -14.91
C ARG A 174 -3.29 -20.45 -14.64
N ARG A 175 -3.42 -21.31 -15.66
CA ARG A 175 -3.25 -22.77 -15.51
C ARG A 175 -1.84 -23.13 -15.10
N ALA A 176 -0.82 -22.50 -15.70
CA ALA A 176 0.57 -22.72 -15.35
C ALA A 176 0.83 -22.40 -13.87
N LEU A 177 0.41 -21.21 -13.39
CA LEU A 177 0.56 -20.83 -11.98
C LEU A 177 -0.26 -21.71 -11.04
N ALA A 178 -1.47 -22.12 -11.41
CA ALA A 178 -2.27 -23.04 -10.61
C ALA A 178 -1.58 -24.41 -10.45
N SER A 179 -0.96 -24.91 -11.52
CA SER A 179 -0.19 -26.17 -11.47
C SER A 179 1.01 -26.06 -10.53
N ILE A 180 1.77 -24.96 -10.59
CA ILE A 180 2.92 -24.73 -9.69
C ILE A 180 2.44 -24.60 -8.25
N ALA A 181 1.41 -23.80 -8.01
CA ALA A 181 0.86 -23.58 -6.67
C ALA A 181 0.32 -24.86 -6.02
N GLN A 182 -0.24 -25.77 -6.82
CA GLN A 182 -0.71 -27.07 -6.33
C GLN A 182 0.43 -28.08 -6.05
N ALA A 183 1.53 -27.96 -6.78
CA ALA A 183 2.70 -28.83 -6.58
C ALA A 183 3.54 -28.42 -5.36
N GLU A 184 3.44 -27.20 -4.89
CA GLU A 184 4.16 -26.70 -3.74
C GLU A 184 3.47 -27.07 -2.41
N HIS A 185 4.25 -27.56 -1.44
CA HIS A 185 3.72 -27.74 -0.08
C HIS A 185 3.51 -26.37 0.57
N ALA A 186 2.26 -26.01 0.81
CA ALA A 186 1.88 -24.73 1.39
C ALA A 186 1.34 -24.93 2.81
N ASP A 187 2.08 -24.47 3.80
CA ASP A 187 1.80 -24.61 5.22
C ASP A 187 1.69 -23.27 5.96
N LEU A 188 2.02 -22.16 5.30
CA LEU A 188 1.91 -20.82 5.87
C LEU A 188 0.50 -20.27 5.63
N ASP A 189 -0.23 -20.08 6.71
CA ASP A 189 -1.59 -19.56 6.70
C ASP A 189 -1.62 -18.06 6.38
N ILE A 190 -2.41 -17.67 5.36
CA ILE A 190 -2.60 -16.28 4.94
C ILE A 190 -4.09 -15.94 4.90
N ASP A 191 -4.54 -14.98 5.71
CA ASP A 191 -5.84 -14.34 5.53
C ASP A 191 -5.67 -13.17 4.55
N TYR A 192 -6.13 -13.37 3.31
CA TYR A 192 -6.06 -12.34 2.26
C TYR A 192 -7.43 -11.70 2.08
N ARG A 193 -7.47 -10.38 2.12
CA ARG A 193 -8.69 -9.60 1.91
C ARG A 193 -8.46 -8.48 0.91
N PHE A 194 -9.35 -8.43 -0.07
CA PHE A 194 -9.42 -7.42 -1.11
C PHE A 194 -10.78 -6.75 -1.10
N PHE A 195 -10.82 -5.46 -1.30
CA PHE A 195 -12.04 -4.69 -1.50
C PHE A 195 -11.85 -3.60 -2.55
N ASP A 196 -12.81 -3.52 -3.49
CA ASP A 196 -12.86 -2.48 -4.50
C ASP A 196 -14.13 -1.63 -4.34
N PRO A 197 -14.03 -0.43 -3.74
CA PRO A 197 -15.17 0.47 -3.60
C PRO A 197 -15.69 0.99 -4.93
N ASN A 198 -14.89 0.94 -6.00
CA ASN A 198 -15.25 1.48 -7.32
C ASN A 198 -16.26 0.60 -8.06
N HIS A 199 -16.34 -0.68 -7.73
CA HIS A 199 -17.34 -1.62 -8.26
C HIS A 199 -18.52 -1.85 -7.33
N HIS A 200 -18.54 -1.22 -6.16
CA HIS A 200 -19.66 -1.40 -5.22
C HIS A 200 -20.96 -0.78 -5.72
N SER A 201 -22.08 -1.45 -5.48
CA SER A 201 -23.41 -0.97 -5.88
C SER A 201 -23.82 0.26 -5.05
N GLY A 202 -24.20 1.33 -5.71
CA GLY A 202 -24.69 2.55 -5.06
C GLY A 202 -23.87 3.79 -5.43
N PHE A 203 -24.59 4.91 -5.66
CA PHE A 203 -23.99 6.18 -6.08
C PHE A 203 -23.01 6.74 -5.03
N LEU A 204 -23.28 6.49 -3.77
CA LEU A 204 -22.54 7.01 -2.63
C LEU A 204 -21.77 5.91 -1.87
N GLY A 205 -21.92 4.66 -2.30
CA GLY A 205 -21.14 3.52 -1.82
C GLY A 205 -20.67 3.60 -0.37
N PRO A 206 -19.43 3.28 -0.10
CA PRO A 206 -18.84 3.29 1.25
C PRO A 206 -18.78 4.65 1.94
N LEU A 207 -18.96 5.76 1.25
CA LEU A 207 -18.92 7.12 1.84
C LEU A 207 -19.82 7.27 3.07
N PHE A 208 -20.97 6.61 3.09
CA PHE A 208 -21.96 6.72 4.16
C PHE A 208 -22.05 5.49 5.05
N TRP A 209 -21.56 4.33 4.59
CA TRP A 209 -21.74 3.05 5.26
C TRP A 209 -20.41 2.35 5.47
N PRO A 210 -19.81 2.45 6.67
CA PRO A 210 -18.52 1.82 6.97
C PRO A 210 -18.56 0.30 6.83
N GLY A 211 -19.72 -0.31 7.09
CA GLY A 211 -19.94 -1.73 7.03
C GLY A 211 -19.92 -2.36 5.65
N GLN A 212 -19.57 -1.61 4.61
CA GLN A 212 -19.49 -2.14 3.24
C GLN A 212 -18.04 -2.34 2.75
N ASN A 213 -17.04 -1.84 3.46
CA ASN A 213 -15.65 -2.10 3.16
C ASN A 213 -15.11 -3.21 4.07
N SER A 214 -15.02 -4.42 3.52
CA SER A 214 -14.61 -5.61 4.26
C SER A 214 -13.19 -5.50 4.86
N VAL A 215 -12.27 -4.78 4.21
CA VAL A 215 -10.93 -4.53 4.74
C VAL A 215 -11.00 -3.59 5.94
N THR A 216 -11.77 -2.51 5.84
CA THR A 216 -11.96 -1.58 6.98
C THR A 216 -12.65 -2.24 8.16
N GLU A 217 -13.70 -3.03 7.91
CA GLU A 217 -14.40 -3.79 8.98
C GLU A 217 -13.44 -4.74 9.68
N TRP A 218 -12.68 -5.49 8.91
CA TRP A 218 -11.67 -6.38 9.46
C TRP A 218 -10.63 -5.65 10.31
N MET A 219 -10.13 -4.49 9.87
CA MET A 219 -9.20 -3.68 10.67
C MET A 219 -9.84 -3.18 11.97
N ILE A 220 -11.15 -2.87 11.96
CA ILE A 220 -11.91 -2.54 13.17
C ILE A 220 -12.01 -3.76 14.10
N GLU A 221 -12.31 -4.93 13.58
CA GLU A 221 -12.37 -6.19 14.35
C GLU A 221 -11.02 -6.52 15.01
N LEU A 222 -9.91 -6.35 14.28
CA LEU A 222 -8.57 -6.55 14.83
C LEU A 222 -8.29 -5.61 16.01
N LEU A 223 -8.64 -4.33 15.87
CA LEU A 223 -8.49 -3.34 16.93
C LEU A 223 -9.41 -3.63 18.14
N ASP A 224 -10.63 -4.07 17.90
CA ASP A 224 -11.59 -4.38 18.95
C ASP A 224 -11.25 -5.67 19.70
N ASN A 225 -10.58 -6.63 19.05
CA ASN A 225 -10.15 -7.89 19.65
C ASN A 225 -8.77 -7.84 20.30
N ALA A 226 -7.97 -6.81 20.01
CA ALA A 226 -6.64 -6.63 20.60
C ALA A 226 -6.70 -6.55 22.13
N ARG A 227 -5.75 -7.21 22.81
CA ARG A 227 -5.68 -7.34 24.26
C ARG A 227 -4.47 -6.68 24.91
N GLU A 228 -3.33 -6.74 24.25
CA GLU A 228 -2.04 -6.31 24.81
C GLU A 228 -1.48 -5.10 24.06
N SER A 229 -1.34 -5.18 22.75
CA SER A 229 -0.72 -4.13 21.96
C SER A 229 -1.17 -4.10 20.50
N VAL A 230 -1.15 -2.91 19.90
CA VAL A 230 -1.30 -2.71 18.46
C VAL A 230 -0.24 -1.71 18.00
N LEU A 231 0.65 -2.14 17.11
CA LEU A 231 1.65 -1.31 16.47
C LEU A 231 1.24 -1.08 15.02
N ILE A 232 1.29 0.16 14.54
CA ILE A 232 0.75 0.55 13.24
C ILE A 232 1.76 1.41 12.50
N THR A 233 2.02 1.11 11.22
CA THR A 233 2.64 2.05 10.30
C THR A 233 1.62 2.53 9.27
N SER A 234 1.74 3.76 8.78
CA SER A 234 0.91 4.33 7.73
C SER A 234 1.55 5.59 7.19
N PHE A 235 1.43 5.87 5.89
CA PHE A 235 1.99 7.10 5.33
C PHE A 235 1.41 8.35 6.01
N TYR A 236 0.07 8.36 6.16
CA TYR A 236 -0.65 9.35 6.98
C TYR A 236 -1.55 8.62 7.96
N PHE A 237 -1.40 8.89 9.25
CA PHE A 237 -2.33 8.34 10.21
C PHE A 237 -3.51 9.29 10.44
N LYS A 238 -4.44 9.31 9.50
CA LYS A 238 -5.70 10.08 9.56
C LYS A 238 -6.93 9.18 9.47
N PRO A 239 -7.05 8.19 10.38
CA PRO A 239 -8.06 7.14 10.26
C PRO A 239 -9.47 7.72 10.12
N THR A 240 -10.32 6.99 9.39
CA THR A 240 -11.75 7.29 9.32
C THR A 240 -12.35 7.42 10.72
N ARG A 241 -13.53 8.03 10.83
CA ARG A 241 -14.21 8.17 12.13
C ARG A 241 -14.43 6.84 12.85
N TRP A 242 -14.60 5.74 12.11
CA TRP A 242 -14.84 4.40 12.67
C TRP A 242 -13.55 3.74 13.17
N LEU A 243 -12.51 3.77 12.34
CA LEU A 243 -11.17 3.34 12.75
C LEU A 243 -10.64 4.16 13.93
N MET A 244 -10.82 5.48 13.91
CA MET A 244 -10.49 6.34 15.06
C MET A 244 -11.22 5.90 16.32
N LYS A 245 -12.52 5.60 16.23
CA LYS A 245 -13.30 5.09 17.37
C LYS A 245 -12.78 3.74 17.86
N ALA A 246 -12.42 2.82 16.96
CA ALA A 246 -11.87 1.51 17.31
C ALA A 246 -10.51 1.67 18.03
N VAL A 247 -9.60 2.48 17.49
CA VAL A 247 -8.32 2.81 18.17
C VAL A 247 -8.57 3.37 19.58
N LEU A 248 -9.48 4.33 19.72
CA LEU A 248 -9.79 4.91 21.02
C LEU A 248 -10.46 3.91 21.98
N ARG A 249 -11.28 2.98 21.49
CA ARG A 249 -11.84 1.90 22.32
C ARG A 249 -10.74 0.95 22.80
N ALA A 250 -9.85 0.52 21.91
CA ALA A 250 -8.72 -0.33 22.29
C ALA A 250 -7.81 0.34 23.33
N ALA A 251 -7.44 1.60 23.14
CA ALA A 251 -6.66 2.38 24.10
C ALA A 251 -7.35 2.48 25.48
N ARG A 252 -8.68 2.71 25.52
CA ARG A 252 -9.46 2.74 26.79
C ARG A 252 -9.53 1.39 27.50
N ARG A 253 -9.39 0.28 26.78
CA ARG A 253 -9.27 -1.06 27.37
C ARG A 253 -7.88 -1.32 27.96
N GLY A 254 -6.93 -0.40 27.80
CA GLY A 254 -5.55 -0.54 28.26
C GLY A 254 -4.61 -1.16 27.21
N VAL A 255 -5.07 -1.38 25.99
CA VAL A 255 -4.20 -1.85 24.88
C VAL A 255 -3.16 -0.78 24.57
N ARG A 256 -1.88 -1.16 24.57
CA ARG A 256 -0.77 -0.28 24.19
C ARG A 256 -0.81 -0.05 22.69
N ILE A 257 -1.01 1.19 22.26
CA ILE A 257 -1.05 1.53 20.84
C ILE A 257 0.11 2.46 20.49
N GLU A 258 0.88 2.08 19.48
CA GLU A 258 1.96 2.88 18.92
C GLU A 258 1.73 3.07 17.40
N VAL A 259 1.87 4.28 16.95
CA VAL A 259 1.67 4.67 15.55
C VAL A 259 2.93 5.32 15.02
N PHE A 260 3.41 4.83 13.88
CA PHE A 260 4.52 5.38 13.13
C PHE A 260 4.00 5.90 11.79
N HIS A 261 4.21 7.17 11.51
CA HIS A 261 3.77 7.78 10.26
C HIS A 261 4.74 8.88 9.80
N SER A 262 4.58 9.35 8.57
CA SER A 262 5.48 10.35 8.00
C SER A 262 5.35 11.70 8.67
N HIS A 263 6.50 12.35 8.96
CA HIS A 263 6.56 13.76 9.28
C HIS A 263 6.24 14.60 8.03
N ARG A 264 5.76 15.81 8.21
CA ARG A 264 5.40 16.72 7.12
C ARG A 264 6.54 16.97 6.12
N ASP A 265 7.78 16.98 6.59
CA ASP A 265 8.97 17.27 5.77
C ASP A 265 9.33 16.09 4.83
N ALA A 266 8.79 14.90 5.08
CA ALA A 266 8.91 13.73 4.21
C ALA A 266 7.89 13.74 3.05
N LEU A 267 6.96 14.69 3.03
CA LEU A 267 5.91 14.77 2.02
C LEU A 267 6.39 15.56 0.80
N PRO A 268 6.30 15.00 -0.42
CA PRO A 268 6.98 15.56 -1.57
C PRO A 268 6.32 16.84 -2.13
N SER A 269 5.03 17.07 -1.91
CA SER A 269 4.32 18.19 -2.57
C SER A 269 3.58 19.13 -1.63
N THR A 270 2.98 18.62 -0.56
CA THR A 270 2.14 19.42 0.34
C THR A 270 2.06 18.81 1.73
N ASP A 271 1.96 19.65 2.74
CA ASP A 271 1.74 19.24 4.13
C ASP A 271 0.25 19.02 4.50
N LEU A 272 -0.66 19.11 3.53
CA LEU A 272 -2.11 19.01 3.81
C LEU A 272 -2.52 17.68 4.44
N ALA A 273 -1.97 16.57 3.95
CA ALA A 273 -2.26 15.25 4.51
C ALA A 273 -1.73 15.12 5.95
N TRP A 274 -0.56 15.69 6.23
CA TRP A 274 -0.04 15.77 7.60
C TRP A 274 -0.93 16.65 8.48
N ILE A 275 -1.40 17.80 7.99
CA ILE A 275 -2.34 18.66 8.73
C ILE A 275 -3.62 17.90 9.09
N ALA A 276 -4.14 17.11 8.17
CA ALA A 276 -5.31 16.26 8.40
C ALA A 276 -5.06 15.19 9.48
N ALA A 277 -3.88 14.55 9.48
CA ALA A 277 -3.46 13.60 10.49
C ALA A 277 -3.28 14.29 11.85
N ALA A 278 -2.56 15.41 11.89
CA ALA A 278 -2.28 16.20 13.08
C ALA A 278 -3.55 16.68 13.79
N ALA A 279 -4.64 16.93 13.06
CA ALA A 279 -5.94 17.25 13.65
C ALA A 279 -6.48 16.13 14.58
N GLY A 280 -6.01 14.90 14.42
CA GLY A 280 -6.35 13.74 15.25
C GLY A 280 -5.46 13.55 16.49
N PHE A 281 -4.24 14.08 16.48
CA PHE A 281 -3.20 13.77 17.50
C PHE A 281 -3.67 14.06 18.92
N GLY A 282 -4.31 15.20 19.15
CA GLY A 282 -4.77 15.54 20.49
C GLY A 282 -5.75 14.54 21.10
N LYS A 283 -6.57 13.86 20.29
CA LYS A 283 -7.47 12.79 20.76
C LYS A 283 -6.70 11.52 21.09
N LEU A 284 -5.77 11.14 20.23
CA LEU A 284 -4.94 9.95 20.36
C LEU A 284 -4.02 10.04 21.57
N LEU A 285 -3.28 11.14 21.72
CA LEU A 285 -2.36 11.38 22.84
C LEU A 285 -3.08 11.40 24.19
N ARG A 286 -4.30 12.00 24.28
CA ARG A 286 -5.11 11.95 25.49
C ARG A 286 -5.60 10.55 25.85
N ALA A 287 -5.79 9.69 24.85
CA ALA A 287 -6.16 8.29 25.06
C ALA A 287 -4.96 7.40 25.41
N GLY A 288 -3.74 7.93 25.46
CA GLY A 288 -2.53 7.17 25.76
C GLY A 288 -1.85 6.53 24.54
N VAL A 289 -2.30 6.84 23.32
CA VAL A 289 -1.62 6.38 22.09
C VAL A 289 -0.28 7.09 21.96
N THR A 290 0.77 6.34 21.70
CA THR A 290 2.09 6.89 21.36
C THR A 290 2.15 7.11 19.85
N ILE A 291 2.61 8.30 19.43
CA ILE A 291 2.75 8.65 18.01
C ILE A 291 4.21 8.98 17.75
N TYR A 292 4.75 8.41 16.69
CA TYR A 292 6.09 8.71 16.15
C TYR A 292 5.95 9.27 14.73
N GLU A 293 6.66 10.36 14.45
CA GLU A 293 6.76 10.96 13.13
C GLU A 293 8.13 10.65 12.53
N ASN A 294 8.13 9.96 11.40
CA ASN A 294 9.33 9.62 10.66
C ASN A 294 9.73 10.75 9.71
N ARG A 295 10.91 11.33 9.91
CA ARG A 295 11.41 12.44 9.08
C ARG A 295 11.88 11.98 7.70
N HIS A 296 12.26 10.72 7.58
CA HIS A 296 12.69 10.13 6.32
C HIS A 296 11.49 9.79 5.42
N GLY A 297 10.40 9.33 6.00
CA GLY A 297 9.14 8.95 5.36
C GLY A 297 8.76 7.51 5.69
N GLU A 298 7.61 7.33 6.31
CA GLU A 298 7.06 6.02 6.64
C GLU A 298 5.90 5.70 5.69
N HIS A 299 6.16 4.86 4.69
CA HIS A 299 5.15 4.50 3.69
C HIS A 299 4.77 3.02 3.75
N SER A 300 5.32 2.24 4.67
CA SER A 300 4.85 0.87 4.90
C SER A 300 3.43 0.85 5.48
N LYS A 301 2.71 -0.24 5.32
CA LYS A 301 1.36 -0.47 5.85
C LYS A 301 1.40 -1.77 6.63
N LEU A 302 1.87 -1.65 7.87
CA LEU A 302 2.01 -2.76 8.80
C LEU A 302 1.09 -2.58 10.00
N VAL A 303 0.53 -3.66 10.48
CA VAL A 303 -0.09 -3.73 11.81
C VAL A 303 0.40 -5.00 12.49
N LEU A 304 0.90 -4.86 13.71
CA LEU A 304 1.23 -5.99 14.58
C LEU A 304 0.28 -5.97 15.78
N VAL A 305 -0.53 -7.02 15.91
CA VAL A 305 -1.53 -7.15 16.99
C VAL A 305 -1.04 -8.18 17.99
N ASP A 306 -0.99 -7.78 19.25
CA ASP A 306 -0.65 -8.62 20.42
C ASP A 306 0.65 -9.42 20.23
N ASP A 307 1.57 -8.90 19.42
CA ASP A 307 2.83 -9.54 19.08
C ASP A 307 2.69 -10.93 18.43
N ARG A 308 1.52 -11.24 17.84
CA ARG A 308 1.12 -12.57 17.34
C ARG A 308 0.53 -12.57 15.95
N LEU A 309 -0.03 -11.46 15.48
CA LEU A 309 -0.65 -11.35 14.17
C LEU A 309 0.02 -10.20 13.41
N ALA A 310 0.70 -10.54 12.32
CA ALA A 310 1.24 -9.57 11.38
C ALA A 310 0.23 -9.30 10.27
N VAL A 311 -0.04 -8.02 9.98
CA VAL A 311 -0.92 -7.57 8.90
C VAL A 311 -0.13 -6.62 8.01
N PHE A 312 -0.19 -6.80 6.69
CA PHE A 312 0.58 -6.01 5.74
C PHE A 312 -0.13 -5.92 4.38
N GLY A 313 0.15 -4.85 3.64
CA GLY A 313 -0.44 -4.68 2.30
C GLY A 313 -0.42 -3.26 1.79
N SER A 314 -1.55 -2.80 1.23
CA SER A 314 -1.65 -1.50 0.57
C SER A 314 -2.44 -0.45 1.37
N TYR A 315 -3.27 -0.84 2.35
CA TYR A 315 -4.25 -0.01 3.04
C TYR A 315 -3.60 1.04 3.96
N ASN A 316 -3.78 2.31 3.64
CA ASN A 316 -3.48 3.41 4.56
C ASN A 316 -4.62 3.63 5.56
N PHE A 317 -4.29 4.07 6.79
CA PHE A 317 -5.30 4.48 7.78
C PHE A 317 -5.88 5.86 7.42
N GLU A 318 -6.67 5.90 6.33
CA GLU A 318 -7.25 7.13 5.81
C GLU A 318 -8.62 6.92 5.16
N ASP A 319 -9.32 8.04 4.89
CA ASP A 319 -10.66 7.99 4.28
C ASP A 319 -10.59 7.49 2.83
N ALA A 320 -9.54 7.82 2.06
CA ALA A 320 -9.40 7.36 0.68
C ALA A 320 -9.28 5.83 0.56
N ALA A 321 -8.53 5.18 1.46
CA ALA A 321 -8.42 3.73 1.51
C ALA A 321 -9.74 3.04 1.88
N HIS A 322 -10.63 3.76 2.60
CA HIS A 322 -11.95 3.25 2.96
C HIS A 322 -12.96 3.37 1.83
N ASP A 323 -13.04 4.52 1.18
CA ASP A 323 -14.20 4.88 0.35
C ASP A 323 -13.91 5.07 -1.15
N ARG A 324 -12.64 5.15 -1.56
CA ARG A 324 -12.27 5.54 -2.93
C ARG A 324 -11.23 4.65 -3.62
N LEU A 325 -10.31 4.03 -2.86
CA LEU A 325 -9.24 3.24 -3.42
C LEU A 325 -9.50 1.74 -3.22
N SER A 326 -9.26 0.96 -4.25
CA SER A 326 -9.19 -0.50 -4.11
C SER A 326 -7.95 -0.86 -3.31
N GLU A 327 -8.14 -1.64 -2.27
CA GLU A 327 -7.10 -1.99 -1.30
C GLU A 327 -7.10 -3.49 -1.02
N ALA A 328 -5.93 -4.00 -0.68
CA ALA A 328 -5.80 -5.37 -0.21
C ALA A 328 -4.85 -5.44 0.99
N MET A 329 -5.13 -6.38 1.87
CA MET A 329 -4.31 -6.67 3.04
C MET A 329 -4.18 -8.18 3.23
N MET A 330 -3.04 -8.59 3.75
CA MET A 330 -2.76 -9.95 4.20
C MET A 330 -2.52 -9.97 5.71
N ALA A 331 -2.90 -11.06 6.35
CA ALA A 331 -2.51 -11.33 7.73
C ALA A 331 -2.02 -12.76 7.89
N SER A 332 -1.11 -12.96 8.84
CA SER A 332 -0.61 -14.27 9.23
C SER A 332 -0.22 -14.29 10.71
N THR A 333 -0.48 -15.42 11.35
CA THR A 333 0.04 -15.74 12.68
C THR A 333 1.33 -16.56 12.64
N ASP A 334 1.77 -16.96 11.45
CA ASP A 334 2.99 -17.72 11.27
C ASP A 334 4.22 -16.90 11.67
N VAL A 335 5.16 -17.54 12.34
CA VAL A 335 6.39 -16.90 12.81
C VAL A 335 7.21 -16.29 11.67
N ARG A 336 7.16 -16.88 10.47
CA ARG A 336 7.84 -16.38 9.26
C ARG A 336 7.32 -15.00 8.81
N ALA A 337 6.07 -14.67 9.13
CA ALA A 337 5.49 -13.35 8.89
C ALA A 337 5.59 -12.43 10.11
N VAL A 338 5.34 -12.96 11.32
CA VAL A 338 5.26 -12.17 12.56
C VAL A 338 6.64 -11.67 13.01
N GLN A 339 7.65 -12.54 13.00
CA GLN A 339 8.96 -12.19 13.53
C GLN A 339 9.63 -11.01 12.77
N PRO A 340 9.64 -10.98 11.42
CA PRO A 340 10.19 -9.83 10.70
C PRO A 340 9.45 -8.52 10.98
N VAL A 341 8.12 -8.55 11.09
CA VAL A 341 7.32 -7.36 11.40
C VAL A 341 7.61 -6.86 12.82
N ARG A 342 7.80 -7.76 13.78
CA ARG A 342 8.24 -7.43 15.15
C ARG A 342 9.59 -6.73 15.16
N GLU A 343 10.55 -7.25 14.40
CA GLU A 343 11.89 -6.69 14.27
C GLU A 343 11.86 -5.29 13.65
N ILE A 344 11.04 -5.09 12.61
CA ILE A 344 10.83 -3.78 11.99
C ILE A 344 10.28 -2.77 13.02
N PHE A 345 9.27 -3.11 13.80
CA PHE A 345 8.77 -2.21 14.84
C PHE A 345 9.79 -1.92 15.94
N ALA A 346 10.64 -2.88 16.27
CA ALA A 346 11.75 -2.66 17.20
C ALA A 346 12.80 -1.68 16.62
N GLU A 347 13.16 -1.86 15.34
CA GLU A 347 14.04 -0.95 14.59
C GLU A 347 13.44 0.47 14.54
N LEU A 348 12.18 0.60 14.11
CA LEU A 348 11.48 1.89 14.00
C LEU A 348 11.45 2.63 15.36
N ARG A 349 11.23 1.91 16.46
CA ARG A 349 11.19 2.54 17.80
C ARG A 349 12.56 3.11 18.22
N GLY A 350 13.64 2.47 17.80
CA GLY A 350 15.01 2.90 18.10
C GLY A 350 15.62 3.88 17.07
N HIS A 351 14.97 4.08 15.92
CA HIS A 351 15.55 4.86 14.84
C HIS A 351 15.48 6.37 15.13
N PRO A 352 16.58 7.11 14.97
CA PRO A 352 16.65 8.53 15.32
C PRO A 352 15.71 9.42 14.50
N ASP A 353 15.32 9.01 13.29
CA ASP A 353 14.37 9.73 12.45
C ASP A 353 12.91 9.60 12.93
N ASN A 354 12.62 8.65 13.82
CA ASN A 354 11.31 8.49 14.44
C ASN A 354 11.20 9.34 15.71
N VAL A 355 10.67 10.54 15.54
CA VAL A 355 10.53 11.49 16.64
C VAL A 355 9.17 11.31 17.33
N ARG A 356 9.20 11.07 18.64
CA ARG A 356 7.96 10.95 19.41
C ARG A 356 7.23 12.29 19.49
N VAL A 357 5.91 12.25 19.24
CA VAL A 357 5.04 13.42 19.37
C VAL A 357 4.68 13.60 20.85
N GLU A 358 5.13 14.69 21.45
CA GLU A 358 4.88 15.00 22.85
C GLU A 358 3.47 15.57 23.11
N ARG A 359 2.96 15.46 24.34
CA ARG A 359 1.60 15.92 24.68
C ARG A 359 1.37 17.41 24.43
N HIS A 360 2.42 18.21 24.49
CA HIS A 360 2.36 19.66 24.25
C HIS A 360 2.71 20.07 22.82
N TRP A 361 2.94 19.11 21.91
CA TRP A 361 3.35 19.28 20.52
C TRP A 361 2.67 20.46 19.80
N PHE A 362 1.36 20.65 20.03
CA PHE A 362 0.59 21.69 19.39
C PHE A 362 1.03 23.11 19.81
N ARG A 363 1.49 23.27 21.05
CA ARG A 363 2.00 24.57 21.57
C ARG A 363 3.34 24.92 20.97
N ASP A 364 4.13 23.93 20.58
CA ASP A 364 5.47 24.11 20.04
C ASP A 364 5.45 24.44 18.53
N LEU A 365 4.29 24.26 17.87
CA LEU A 365 4.13 24.62 16.47
C LEU A 365 4.04 26.16 16.27
N PRO A 366 4.55 26.68 15.14
CA PRO A 366 4.32 28.05 14.72
C PRO A 366 2.82 28.40 14.70
N ILE A 367 2.48 29.63 15.08
CA ILE A 367 1.08 30.11 15.16
C ILE A 367 0.35 29.89 13.84
N ALA A 368 0.98 30.23 12.70
CA ALA A 368 0.40 30.04 11.38
C ALA A 368 0.01 28.58 11.12
N LEU A 369 0.85 27.63 11.54
CA LEU A 369 0.58 26.20 11.35
C LEU A 369 -0.55 25.72 12.26
N ARG A 370 -0.60 26.20 13.52
CA ARG A 370 -1.74 25.92 14.43
C ARG A 370 -3.06 26.38 13.84
N LEU A 371 -3.10 27.60 13.28
CA LEU A 371 -4.31 28.13 12.62
C LEU A 371 -4.68 27.31 11.38
N ARG A 372 -3.71 26.85 10.59
CA ARG A 372 -3.96 25.96 9.46
C ARG A 372 -4.58 24.63 9.92
N ILE A 373 -4.04 23.99 10.95
CA ILE A 373 -4.58 22.73 11.51
C ILE A 373 -6.04 22.94 11.96
N ILE A 374 -6.33 24.02 12.71
CA ILE A 374 -7.70 24.32 13.17
C ILE A 374 -8.65 24.57 11.99
N ARG A 375 -8.21 25.36 11.01
CA ARG A 375 -9.00 25.70 9.83
C ARG A 375 -9.33 24.47 8.99
N TYR A 376 -8.32 23.63 8.70
CA TYR A 376 -8.45 22.50 7.79
C TYR A 376 -8.90 21.21 8.46
N ALA A 377 -8.94 21.13 9.79
CA ALA A 377 -9.46 19.97 10.52
C ALA A 377 -10.87 19.53 10.09
N ARG A 378 -11.70 20.48 9.62
CA ARG A 378 -13.06 20.23 9.13
C ARG A 378 -13.08 19.56 7.75
N PHE A 379 -12.01 19.70 6.97
CA PHE A 379 -11.89 19.18 5.61
C PHE A 379 -11.03 17.91 5.54
N LYS A 380 -10.78 17.28 6.68
CA LYS A 380 -9.97 16.07 6.80
C LYS A 380 -10.33 14.98 5.77
N TRP A 381 -11.60 14.86 5.45
CA TRP A 381 -12.10 13.85 4.51
C TRP A 381 -11.63 14.10 3.06
N TRP A 382 -11.39 15.34 2.68
CA TRP A 382 -10.90 15.70 1.33
C TRP A 382 -9.36 15.63 1.21
N MET A 383 -8.65 15.75 2.29
CA MET A 383 -7.20 15.67 2.35
C MET A 383 -6.78 14.22 2.57
#